data_03a412aebc6b0da33366a86091c34205
#
_entry.id   03a412aebc6b0da33366a86091c34205
#
_cell.length_a   1.000
_cell.length_b   1.000
_cell.length_c   1.000
_cell.angle_alpha   90.00
_cell.angle_beta   90.00
_cell.angle_gamma   90.00
#
_symmetry.space_group_name_H-M   'P 1'
#
loop_
_entity.id
_entity.type
_entity.pdbx_description
1 polymer ?
#
loop_
_entity_poly.entity_id
_entity_poly.type
_entity_poly.pdbx_seq_one_letter_code
_entity_poly.pdbx_strand_id
1 'polypeptide(L)'
;EFFGWRLAFFVVGVPGLLIALLFRFTVKEPIRGAAEGRVVSDDQPTVLETIKYLLNKKSFLHLAFGAALAAFVGYGLISWFPSFLQRSYGMQTGEIGTYLGLVLGIPGGIGIFFGGYIADYLGVKDSRWYLWTVAIAMLITAPLYASVYLSSTANMSFFWLIFAVGIGNFYQATSFSQTQGIVEIRMRSVAAAILLFIINIIGLGLGPQVVGILSDYLRPTYGNESLRYSLLILSTFKIWSAYHYYLAGKHLKNDLITN
;
A
#
# COMPACT_ATOMS: atom_id res chain seq x y z
N GLU A 1 27.15 7.90 5.73
CA GLU A 1 27.95 8.99 5.11
C GLU A 1 29.36 8.54 4.73
N PHE A 2 29.98 7.57 5.43
CA PHE A 2 31.36 7.14 5.22
C PHE A 2 31.64 6.50 3.84
N PHE A 3 30.65 5.95 3.15
CA PHE A 3 30.87 5.14 1.95
C PHE A 3 30.22 5.67 0.66
N GLY A 4 29.54 6.80 0.73
CA GLY A 4 28.86 7.41 -0.41
C GLY A 4 27.65 6.61 -0.94
N TRP A 5 26.76 7.28 -1.67
CA TRP A 5 25.52 6.70 -2.20
C TRP A 5 25.73 5.51 -3.17
N ARG A 6 26.89 5.46 -3.86
CA ARG A 6 27.20 4.38 -4.80
C ARG A 6 27.33 3.02 -4.12
N LEU A 7 27.98 2.99 -2.93
CA LEU A 7 28.10 1.72 -2.20
C LEU A 7 26.75 1.16 -1.74
N ALA A 8 25.77 2.02 -1.42
CA ALA A 8 24.43 1.57 -1.07
C ALA A 8 23.78 0.75 -2.20
N PHE A 9 23.96 1.15 -3.46
CA PHE A 9 23.48 0.38 -4.61
C PHE A 9 24.19 -0.96 -4.78
N PHE A 10 25.50 -1.02 -4.53
CA PHE A 10 26.24 -2.28 -4.56
C PHE A 10 25.80 -3.23 -3.46
N VAL A 11 25.67 -2.74 -2.22
CA VAL A 11 25.26 -3.55 -1.05
C VAL A 11 23.87 -4.15 -1.25
N VAL A 12 22.94 -3.43 -1.88
CA VAL A 12 21.58 -3.91 -2.15
C VAL A 12 21.52 -4.72 -3.46
N GLY A 13 22.25 -4.33 -4.48
CA GLY A 13 22.19 -4.95 -5.80
C GLY A 13 22.91 -6.30 -5.89
N VAL A 14 24.10 -6.43 -5.28
CA VAL A 14 24.89 -7.69 -5.36
C VAL A 14 24.14 -8.88 -4.76
N PRO A 15 23.54 -8.81 -3.56
CA PRO A 15 22.70 -9.90 -3.05
C PRO A 15 21.54 -10.27 -3.99
N GLY A 16 20.93 -9.27 -4.64
CA GLY A 16 19.86 -9.50 -5.63
C GLY A 16 20.34 -10.33 -6.83
N LEU A 17 21.55 -10.05 -7.34
CA LEU A 17 22.14 -10.86 -8.43
C LEU A 17 22.43 -12.28 -7.98
N LEU A 18 22.95 -12.49 -6.78
CA LEU A 18 23.22 -13.82 -6.23
C LEU A 18 21.92 -14.62 -6.07
N ILE A 19 20.85 -13.99 -5.55
CA ILE A 19 19.52 -14.61 -5.42
C ILE A 19 18.95 -14.94 -6.82
N ALA A 20 19.09 -14.06 -7.80
CA ALA A 20 18.62 -14.30 -9.17
C ALA A 20 19.33 -15.51 -9.80
N LEU A 21 20.64 -15.64 -9.61
CA LEU A 21 21.41 -16.82 -10.07
C LEU A 21 20.94 -18.09 -9.35
N LEU A 22 20.80 -18.05 -8.04
CA LEU A 22 20.29 -19.17 -7.25
C LEU A 22 18.91 -19.61 -7.76
N PHE A 23 18.00 -18.67 -7.95
CA PHE A 23 16.64 -18.93 -8.43
C PHE A 23 16.66 -19.58 -9.84
N ARG A 24 17.49 -19.05 -10.74
CA ARG A 24 17.64 -19.57 -12.11
C ARG A 24 18.03 -21.05 -12.16
N PHE A 25 18.87 -21.49 -11.22
CA PHE A 25 19.38 -22.87 -11.21
C PHE A 25 18.59 -23.82 -10.31
N THR A 26 17.79 -23.31 -9.37
CA THR A 26 17.09 -24.15 -8.37
C THR A 26 15.58 -24.25 -8.62
N VAL A 27 14.95 -23.26 -9.26
CA VAL A 27 13.50 -23.23 -9.44
C VAL A 27 13.11 -23.61 -10.86
N LYS A 28 12.27 -24.64 -10.99
CA LYS A 28 11.64 -25.03 -12.26
C LYS A 28 10.35 -24.24 -12.43
N GLU A 29 10.04 -23.84 -13.67
CA GLU A 29 8.77 -23.19 -14.02
C GLU A 29 7.59 -24.10 -13.64
N PRO A 30 6.70 -23.68 -12.74
CA PRO A 30 5.54 -24.48 -12.39
C PRO A 30 4.50 -24.48 -13.52
N ILE A 31 3.78 -25.58 -13.67
CA ILE A 31 2.68 -25.67 -14.63
C ILE A 31 1.55 -24.75 -14.15
N ARG A 32 1.06 -23.86 -15.02
CA ARG A 32 -0.03 -22.93 -14.70
C ARG A 32 -1.29 -23.68 -14.29
N GLY A 33 -1.87 -23.30 -13.15
CA GLY A 33 -3.08 -23.92 -12.60
C GLY A 33 -2.84 -25.24 -11.86
N ALA A 34 -1.61 -25.78 -11.83
CA ALA A 34 -1.31 -27.04 -11.15
C ALA A 34 -1.61 -26.99 -9.64
N ALA A 35 -1.37 -25.87 -9.00
CA ALA A 35 -1.68 -25.68 -7.57
C ALA A 35 -3.19 -25.73 -7.26
N GLU A 36 -4.04 -25.47 -8.24
CA GLU A 36 -5.50 -25.48 -8.14
C GLU A 36 -6.12 -26.71 -8.82
N GLY A 37 -5.28 -27.64 -9.32
CA GLY A 37 -5.74 -28.85 -10.02
C GLY A 37 -6.45 -28.59 -11.35
N ARG A 38 -6.20 -27.42 -11.98
CA ARG A 38 -6.91 -26.99 -13.19
C ARG A 38 -5.98 -26.97 -14.41
N VAL A 39 -6.49 -27.44 -15.53
CA VAL A 39 -5.85 -27.24 -16.83
C VAL A 39 -6.27 -25.87 -17.34
N VAL A 40 -5.29 -24.97 -17.47
CA VAL A 40 -5.53 -23.63 -18.03
C VAL A 40 -5.32 -23.71 -19.54
N SER A 41 -6.30 -23.26 -20.33
CA SER A 41 -6.15 -23.17 -21.79
C SER A 41 -5.05 -22.18 -22.17
N ASP A 42 -4.38 -22.42 -23.30
CA ASP A 42 -3.34 -21.52 -23.83
C ASP A 42 -3.90 -20.17 -24.33
N ASP A 43 -5.21 -20.07 -24.51
CA ASP A 43 -5.89 -18.84 -24.93
C ASP A 43 -5.83 -17.80 -23.80
N GLN A 44 -4.97 -16.79 -23.95
CA GLN A 44 -4.79 -15.73 -22.95
C GLN A 44 -5.66 -14.53 -23.29
N PRO A 45 -6.49 -14.06 -22.35
CA PRO A 45 -7.29 -12.86 -22.57
C PRO A 45 -6.36 -11.65 -22.77
N THR A 46 -6.76 -10.80 -23.67
CA THR A 46 -6.07 -9.52 -23.91
C THR A 46 -6.18 -8.60 -22.70
N VAL A 47 -5.25 -7.65 -22.59
CA VAL A 47 -5.30 -6.62 -21.55
C VAL A 47 -6.62 -5.86 -21.59
N LEU A 48 -7.12 -5.56 -22.80
CA LEU A 48 -8.38 -4.82 -22.99
C LEU A 48 -9.59 -5.63 -22.50
N GLU A 49 -9.64 -6.91 -22.76
CA GLU A 49 -10.70 -7.80 -22.24
C GLU A 49 -10.68 -7.85 -20.72
N THR A 50 -9.50 -7.98 -20.10
CA THR A 50 -9.36 -7.95 -18.66
C THR A 50 -9.82 -6.60 -18.06
N ILE A 51 -9.45 -5.48 -18.69
CA ILE A 51 -9.93 -4.15 -18.28
C ILE A 51 -11.45 -4.08 -18.35
N LYS A 52 -12.06 -4.47 -19.48
CA LYS A 52 -13.53 -4.45 -19.65
C LYS A 52 -14.22 -5.34 -18.60
N TYR A 53 -13.65 -6.52 -18.33
CA TYR A 53 -14.17 -7.42 -17.30
C TYR A 53 -14.14 -6.77 -15.91
N LEU A 54 -13.01 -6.19 -15.53
CA LEU A 54 -12.84 -5.54 -14.21
C LEU A 54 -13.72 -4.30 -14.05
N LEU A 55 -13.92 -3.51 -15.11
CA LEU A 55 -14.79 -2.32 -15.06
C LEU A 55 -16.27 -2.67 -14.80
N ASN A 56 -16.69 -3.90 -15.10
CA ASN A 56 -18.04 -4.39 -14.79
C ASN A 56 -18.16 -4.94 -13.36
N LYS A 57 -17.04 -5.03 -12.60
CA LYS A 57 -17.02 -5.54 -11.23
C LYS A 57 -17.04 -4.38 -10.23
N LYS A 58 -18.18 -4.15 -9.58
CA LYS A 58 -18.34 -3.05 -8.62
C LYS A 58 -17.37 -3.18 -7.43
N SER A 59 -17.13 -4.39 -6.97
CA SER A 59 -16.15 -4.65 -5.91
C SER A 59 -14.74 -4.21 -6.32
N PHE A 60 -14.32 -4.49 -7.56
CA PHE A 60 -13.01 -4.09 -8.07
C PHE A 60 -12.88 -2.57 -8.16
N LEU A 61 -13.89 -1.87 -8.71
CA LEU A 61 -13.83 -0.41 -8.84
C LEU A 61 -13.63 0.26 -7.48
N HIS A 62 -14.41 -0.14 -6.48
CA HIS A 62 -14.28 0.41 -5.14
C HIS A 62 -12.97 -0.03 -4.47
N LEU A 63 -12.55 -1.30 -4.62
CA LEU A 63 -11.28 -1.80 -4.10
C LEU A 63 -10.09 -1.03 -4.68
N ALA A 64 -10.05 -0.87 -6.00
CA ALA A 64 -8.96 -0.17 -6.69
C ALA A 64 -8.86 1.30 -6.24
N PHE A 65 -10.01 1.98 -6.12
CA PHE A 65 -10.04 3.36 -5.66
C PHE A 65 -9.65 3.47 -4.19
N GLY A 66 -10.13 2.56 -3.34
CA GLY A 66 -9.73 2.48 -1.93
C GLY A 66 -8.23 2.24 -1.76
N ALA A 67 -7.66 1.30 -2.53
CA ALA A 67 -6.23 1.00 -2.53
C ALA A 67 -5.39 2.19 -3.03
N ALA A 68 -5.86 2.86 -4.10
CA ALA A 68 -5.19 4.05 -4.63
C ALA A 68 -5.16 5.20 -3.61
N LEU A 69 -6.27 5.45 -2.89
CA LEU A 69 -6.33 6.46 -1.82
C LEU A 69 -5.44 6.07 -0.62
N ALA A 70 -5.41 4.78 -0.25
CA ALA A 70 -4.52 4.31 0.80
C ALA A 70 -3.04 4.53 0.44
N ALA A 71 -2.67 4.24 -0.81
CA ALA A 71 -1.34 4.45 -1.35
C ALA A 71 -0.99 5.94 -1.51
N PHE A 72 -1.97 6.77 -1.89
CA PHE A 72 -1.83 8.22 -2.00
C PHE A 72 -1.33 8.85 -0.70
N VAL A 73 -1.94 8.46 0.43
CA VAL A 73 -1.46 8.87 1.76
C VAL A 73 -0.10 8.27 2.07
N GLY A 74 0.11 6.98 1.78
CA GLY A 74 1.35 6.27 2.05
C GLY A 74 2.56 6.84 1.30
N TYR A 75 2.45 7.08 0.00
CA TYR A 75 3.53 7.67 -0.80
C TYR A 75 3.76 9.14 -0.49
N GLY A 76 2.69 9.90 -0.20
CA GLY A 76 2.81 11.25 0.31
C GLY A 76 3.63 11.32 1.61
N LEU A 77 3.33 10.41 2.57
CA LEU A 77 4.11 10.27 3.79
C LEU A 77 5.59 9.92 3.47
N ILE A 78 5.83 8.81 2.77
CA ILE A 78 7.20 8.32 2.52
C ILE A 78 8.07 9.41 1.89
N SER A 79 7.52 10.20 0.96
CA SER A 79 8.26 11.23 0.24
C SER A 79 8.57 12.45 1.10
N TRP A 80 7.66 12.86 1.98
CA TRP A 80 7.78 14.13 2.70
C TRP A 80 8.05 14.01 4.19
N PHE A 81 7.91 12.82 4.77
CA PHE A 81 8.14 12.62 6.21
C PHE A 81 9.57 12.96 6.67
N PRO A 82 10.64 12.63 5.91
CA PRO A 82 11.97 13.08 6.23
C PRO A 82 12.07 14.61 6.36
N SER A 83 11.51 15.34 5.40
CA SER A 83 11.47 16.80 5.42
C SER A 83 10.64 17.37 6.57
N PHE A 84 9.53 16.69 6.92
CA PHE A 84 8.73 17.03 8.10
C PHE A 84 9.54 16.91 9.38
N LEU A 85 10.26 15.79 9.59
CA LEU A 85 11.09 15.59 10.77
C LEU A 85 12.23 16.61 10.87
N GLN A 86 12.83 16.96 9.74
CA GLN A 86 13.87 18.02 9.69
C GLN A 86 13.30 19.38 10.05
N ARG A 87 12.16 19.77 9.46
CA ARG A 87 11.57 21.10 9.64
C ARG A 87 10.96 21.30 11.02
N SER A 88 10.24 20.29 11.54
CA SER A 88 9.50 20.41 12.79
C SER A 88 10.31 20.00 14.02
N TYR A 89 11.33 19.13 13.87
CA TYR A 89 12.11 18.63 15.02
C TYR A 89 13.62 18.80 14.89
N GLY A 90 14.13 19.33 13.77
CA GLY A 90 15.58 19.54 13.58
C GLY A 90 16.41 18.27 13.47
N MET A 91 15.80 17.12 13.13
CA MET A 91 16.51 15.84 13.06
C MET A 91 17.52 15.78 11.92
N GLN A 92 18.62 15.04 12.11
CA GLN A 92 19.64 14.81 11.10
C GLN A 92 19.21 13.71 10.11
N THR A 93 19.62 13.84 8.84
CA THR A 93 19.23 12.90 7.76
C THR A 93 19.59 11.45 8.05
N GLY A 94 20.77 11.18 8.61
CA GLY A 94 21.21 9.81 8.95
C GLY A 94 20.36 9.16 10.04
N GLU A 95 19.99 9.94 11.05
CA GLU A 95 19.09 9.49 12.13
C GLU A 95 17.69 9.17 11.59
N ILE A 96 17.13 10.07 10.77
CA ILE A 96 15.83 9.88 10.12
C ILE A 96 15.83 8.59 9.28
N GLY A 97 16.87 8.37 8.47
CA GLY A 97 16.98 7.18 7.63
C GLY A 97 16.96 5.89 8.44
N THR A 98 17.67 5.84 9.58
CA THR A 98 17.71 4.69 10.46
C THR A 98 16.34 4.38 11.07
N TYR A 99 15.69 5.38 11.66
CA TYR A 99 14.36 5.20 12.26
C TYR A 99 13.30 4.83 11.22
N LEU A 100 13.29 5.50 10.07
CA LEU A 100 12.33 5.18 9.02
C LEU A 100 12.55 3.78 8.44
N GLY A 101 13.79 3.37 8.23
CA GLY A 101 14.11 2.02 7.77
C GLY A 101 13.54 0.95 8.71
N LEU A 102 13.70 1.13 10.02
CA LEU A 102 13.17 0.22 11.03
C LEU A 102 11.63 0.23 11.07
N VAL A 103 11.01 1.42 11.07
CA VAL A 103 9.54 1.55 11.18
C VAL A 103 8.83 1.10 9.90
N LEU A 104 9.35 1.42 8.73
CA LEU A 104 8.74 0.99 7.47
C LEU A 104 8.98 -0.50 7.22
N GLY A 105 10.16 -1.03 7.56
CA GLY A 105 10.51 -2.43 7.35
C GLY A 105 9.76 -3.38 8.30
N ILE A 106 9.95 -3.23 9.60
CA ILE A 106 9.45 -4.20 10.59
C ILE A 106 7.94 -4.05 10.82
N PRO A 107 7.39 -2.93 11.31
CA PRO A 107 5.96 -2.77 11.46
C PRO A 107 5.20 -2.88 10.14
N GLY A 108 5.78 -2.39 9.04
CA GLY A 108 5.18 -2.50 7.72
C GLY A 108 5.02 -3.95 7.26
N GLY A 109 6.05 -4.78 7.39
CA GLY A 109 6.02 -6.20 7.07
C GLY A 109 5.06 -6.98 7.97
N ILE A 110 5.10 -6.72 9.29
CA ILE A 110 4.16 -7.28 10.26
C ILE A 110 2.71 -6.93 9.87
N GLY A 111 2.47 -5.68 9.48
CA GLY A 111 1.15 -5.22 9.07
C GLY A 111 0.62 -5.92 7.83
N ILE A 112 1.44 -6.12 6.81
CA ILE A 112 1.05 -6.87 5.61
C ILE A 112 0.65 -8.31 5.98
N PHE A 113 1.45 -8.98 6.82
CA PHE A 113 1.20 -10.34 7.25
C PHE A 113 -0.10 -10.46 8.07
N PHE A 114 -0.22 -9.66 9.15
CA PHE A 114 -1.41 -9.73 10.02
C PHE A 114 -2.67 -9.21 9.31
N GLY A 115 -2.54 -8.24 8.41
CA GLY A 115 -3.66 -7.77 7.60
C GLY A 115 -4.25 -8.87 6.74
N GLY A 116 -3.39 -9.65 6.05
CA GLY A 116 -3.81 -10.84 5.31
C GLY A 116 -4.41 -11.91 6.23
N TYR A 117 -3.70 -12.27 7.30
CA TYR A 117 -4.13 -13.31 8.24
C TYR A 117 -5.51 -13.02 8.87
N ILE A 118 -5.74 -11.79 9.35
CA ILE A 118 -7.02 -11.41 9.96
C ILE A 118 -8.13 -11.38 8.90
N ALA A 119 -7.83 -10.85 7.72
CA ALA A 119 -8.78 -10.82 6.61
C ALA A 119 -9.19 -12.24 6.19
N ASP A 120 -8.26 -13.19 6.11
CA ASP A 120 -8.53 -14.57 5.76
C ASP A 120 -9.34 -15.27 6.87
N TYR A 121 -8.95 -15.11 8.13
CA TYR A 121 -9.66 -15.70 9.27
C TYR A 121 -11.14 -15.26 9.35
N LEU A 122 -11.42 -14.01 9.10
CA LEU A 122 -12.79 -13.48 9.11
C LEU A 122 -13.51 -13.73 7.78
N GLY A 123 -12.81 -13.67 6.66
CA GLY A 123 -13.33 -13.79 5.30
C GLY A 123 -13.87 -15.20 4.98
N VAL A 124 -13.32 -16.24 5.61
CA VAL A 124 -13.85 -17.62 5.49
C VAL A 124 -15.29 -17.71 6.00
N LYS A 125 -15.67 -16.93 7.02
CA LYS A 125 -17.03 -16.92 7.57
C LYS A 125 -18.00 -16.10 6.70
N ASP A 126 -17.53 -14.99 6.19
CA ASP A 126 -18.28 -14.11 5.28
C ASP A 126 -17.28 -13.32 4.42
N SER A 127 -17.33 -13.51 3.11
CA SER A 127 -16.40 -12.92 2.16
C SER A 127 -16.29 -11.39 2.23
N ARG A 128 -17.31 -10.70 2.74
CA ARG A 128 -17.27 -9.24 2.95
C ARG A 128 -16.15 -8.82 3.87
N TRP A 129 -15.80 -9.65 4.86
CA TRP A 129 -14.78 -9.36 5.85
C TRP A 129 -13.37 -9.28 5.27
N TYR A 130 -13.09 -9.90 4.12
CA TYR A 130 -11.82 -9.66 3.45
C TYR A 130 -11.54 -8.17 3.28
N LEU A 131 -12.52 -7.41 2.81
CA LEU A 131 -12.35 -5.97 2.56
C LEU A 131 -12.82 -5.08 3.72
N TRP A 132 -13.76 -5.53 4.54
CA TRP A 132 -14.17 -4.79 5.75
C TRP A 132 -13.07 -4.72 6.79
N THR A 133 -12.22 -5.75 6.92
CA THR A 133 -11.02 -5.69 7.76
C THR A 133 -10.12 -4.54 7.34
N VAL A 134 -9.93 -4.36 6.03
CA VAL A 134 -9.15 -3.23 5.50
C VAL A 134 -9.86 -1.90 5.74
N ALA A 135 -11.18 -1.83 5.56
CA ALA A 135 -11.95 -0.62 5.83
C ALA A 135 -11.78 -0.15 7.27
N ILE A 136 -11.87 -1.06 8.24
CA ILE A 136 -11.67 -0.78 9.66
C ILE A 136 -10.22 -0.32 9.91
N ALA A 137 -9.24 -1.01 9.32
CA ALA A 137 -7.82 -0.64 9.42
C ALA A 137 -7.59 0.79 8.90
N MET A 138 -8.14 1.14 7.73
CA MET A 138 -8.01 2.50 7.18
C MET A 138 -8.66 3.54 8.09
N LEU A 139 -9.83 3.25 8.68
CA LEU A 139 -10.50 4.16 9.60
C LEU A 139 -9.68 4.39 10.87
N ILE A 140 -9.08 3.34 11.44
CA ILE A 140 -8.21 3.43 12.62
C ILE A 140 -6.93 4.21 12.30
N THR A 141 -6.37 4.07 11.10
CA THR A 141 -5.12 4.75 10.76
C THR A 141 -5.26 6.26 10.60
N ALA A 142 -6.45 6.79 10.31
CA ALA A 142 -6.66 8.24 10.19
C ALA A 142 -6.31 8.99 11.49
N PRO A 143 -6.84 8.66 12.67
CA PRO A 143 -6.45 9.29 13.91
C PRO A 143 -5.01 8.98 14.34
N LEU A 144 -4.47 7.80 13.98
CA LEU A 144 -3.07 7.47 14.25
C LEU A 144 -2.12 8.40 13.48
N TYR A 145 -2.38 8.64 12.18
CA TYR A 145 -1.59 9.62 11.41
C TYR A 145 -1.77 11.04 11.95
N ALA A 146 -2.97 11.43 12.38
CA ALA A 146 -3.16 12.71 13.04
C ALA A 146 -2.27 12.82 14.29
N SER A 147 -2.19 11.77 15.12
CA SER A 147 -1.31 11.73 16.29
C SER A 147 0.17 11.81 15.90
N VAL A 148 0.59 11.19 14.79
CA VAL A 148 1.96 11.31 14.25
C VAL A 148 2.30 12.77 13.99
N TYR A 149 1.45 13.49 13.26
CA TYR A 149 1.75 14.85 12.83
C TYR A 149 1.54 15.90 13.93
N LEU A 150 0.65 15.66 14.88
CA LEU A 150 0.37 16.58 16.01
C LEU A 150 1.27 16.33 17.22
N SER A 151 2.16 15.35 17.17
CA SER A 151 3.11 15.08 18.25
C SER A 151 4.04 16.28 18.51
N SER A 152 4.34 16.53 19.77
CA SER A 152 5.25 17.60 20.20
C SER A 152 6.74 17.24 20.07
N THR A 153 7.06 15.94 19.97
CA THR A 153 8.44 15.43 19.88
C THR A 153 8.56 14.39 18.77
N ALA A 154 9.76 14.26 18.19
CA ALA A 154 10.07 13.24 17.19
C ALA A 154 9.82 11.82 17.71
N ASN A 155 10.21 11.51 18.94
CA ASN A 155 10.02 10.18 19.54
C ASN A 155 8.54 9.80 19.62
N MET A 156 7.66 10.75 20.01
CA MET A 156 6.23 10.51 20.06
C MET A 156 5.65 10.34 18.65
N SER A 157 6.16 11.10 17.67
CA SER A 157 5.78 10.95 16.26
C SER A 157 6.14 9.55 15.75
N PHE A 158 7.35 9.06 16.01
CA PHE A 158 7.75 7.69 15.66
C PHE A 158 6.95 6.62 16.39
N PHE A 159 6.64 6.82 17.67
CA PHE A 159 5.79 5.89 18.42
C PHE A 159 4.44 5.67 17.73
N TRP A 160 3.74 6.75 17.38
CA TRP A 160 2.47 6.64 16.66
C TRP A 160 2.63 6.10 15.24
N LEU A 161 3.76 6.42 14.58
CA LEU A 161 4.04 5.96 13.23
C LEU A 161 4.16 4.44 13.14
N ILE A 162 4.70 3.77 14.17
CA ILE A 162 4.78 2.30 14.24
C ILE A 162 3.38 1.67 14.02
N PHE A 163 2.40 2.16 14.75
CA PHE A 163 1.02 1.65 14.64
C PHE A 163 0.35 2.10 13.33
N ALA A 164 0.56 3.35 12.93
CA ALA A 164 -0.02 3.88 11.70
C ALA A 164 0.48 3.12 10.46
N VAL A 165 1.78 2.80 10.39
CA VAL A 165 2.38 2.02 9.30
C VAL A 165 1.96 0.55 9.39
N GLY A 166 2.03 -0.06 10.58
CA GLY A 166 1.63 -1.45 10.77
C GLY A 166 0.21 -1.71 10.30
N ILE A 167 -0.76 -0.99 10.87
CA ILE A 167 -2.18 -1.15 10.52
C ILE A 167 -2.46 -0.63 9.09
N GLY A 168 -1.77 0.45 8.70
CA GLY A 168 -1.94 1.08 7.39
C GLY A 168 -1.58 0.20 6.20
N ASN A 169 -0.76 -0.83 6.40
CA ASN A 169 -0.33 -1.77 5.35
C ASN A 169 -1.25 -3.00 5.18
N PHE A 170 -2.29 -3.14 6.00
CA PHE A 170 -3.27 -4.25 5.89
C PHE A 170 -3.87 -4.37 4.49
N TYR A 171 -3.99 -3.27 3.76
CA TYR A 171 -4.62 -3.26 2.44
C TYR A 171 -3.81 -3.98 1.36
N GLN A 172 -2.48 -4.08 1.49
CA GLN A 172 -1.65 -4.53 0.38
C GLN A 172 -1.95 -5.98 -0.01
N ALA A 173 -1.68 -6.95 0.86
CA ALA A 173 -1.92 -8.36 0.57
C ALA A 173 -3.38 -8.63 0.19
N THR A 174 -4.32 -8.09 0.97
CA THR A 174 -5.75 -8.31 0.78
C THR A 174 -6.26 -7.75 -0.55
N SER A 175 -5.81 -6.55 -0.96
CA SER A 175 -6.26 -5.95 -2.23
C SER A 175 -5.83 -6.76 -3.44
N PHE A 176 -4.58 -7.25 -3.46
CA PHE A 176 -4.10 -8.10 -4.54
C PHE A 176 -4.77 -9.47 -4.55
N SER A 177 -4.94 -10.10 -3.39
CA SER A 177 -5.62 -11.38 -3.24
C SER A 177 -7.07 -11.30 -3.74
N GLN A 178 -7.84 -10.31 -3.28
CA GLN A 178 -9.24 -10.17 -3.71
C GLN A 178 -9.37 -9.77 -5.19
N THR A 179 -8.47 -8.95 -5.73
CA THR A 179 -8.43 -8.66 -7.17
C THR A 179 -8.25 -9.93 -8.00
N GLN A 180 -7.38 -10.86 -7.55
CA GLN A 180 -7.20 -12.15 -8.21
C GLN A 180 -8.39 -13.10 -8.02
N GLY A 181 -9.11 -12.98 -6.90
CA GLY A 181 -10.32 -13.77 -6.62
C GLY A 181 -11.54 -13.38 -7.46
N ILE A 182 -11.57 -12.15 -7.97
CA ILE A 182 -12.66 -11.61 -8.81
C ILE A 182 -12.54 -12.05 -10.28
N VAL A 183 -11.35 -12.48 -10.72
CA VAL A 183 -11.06 -12.79 -12.12
C VAL A 183 -10.70 -14.27 -12.32
N GLU A 184 -10.88 -14.76 -13.53
CA GLU A 184 -10.42 -16.09 -13.92
C GLU A 184 -8.90 -16.23 -13.79
N ILE A 185 -8.40 -17.46 -13.59
CA ILE A 185 -6.97 -17.76 -13.38
C ILE A 185 -6.09 -17.11 -14.46
N ARG A 186 -6.51 -17.21 -15.72
CA ARG A 186 -5.82 -16.65 -16.88
C ARG A 186 -5.71 -15.12 -16.90
N MET A 187 -6.58 -14.41 -16.17
CA MET A 187 -6.60 -12.94 -16.05
C MET A 187 -5.82 -12.42 -14.84
N ARG A 188 -5.46 -13.24 -13.88
CA ARG A 188 -4.94 -12.82 -12.55
C ARG A 188 -3.72 -11.93 -12.62
N SER A 189 -2.74 -12.27 -13.46
CA SER A 189 -1.51 -11.48 -13.60
C SER A 189 -1.79 -10.10 -14.19
N VAL A 190 -2.64 -10.03 -15.21
CA VAL A 190 -3.05 -8.76 -15.84
C VAL A 190 -3.90 -7.92 -14.89
N ALA A 191 -4.82 -8.53 -14.16
CA ALA A 191 -5.65 -7.84 -13.16
C ALA A 191 -4.79 -7.25 -12.02
N ALA A 192 -3.80 -8.00 -11.53
CA ALA A 192 -2.85 -7.49 -10.53
C ALA A 192 -2.01 -6.33 -11.08
N ALA A 193 -1.57 -6.41 -12.34
CA ALA A 193 -0.84 -5.32 -12.99
C ALA A 193 -1.70 -4.06 -13.17
N ILE A 194 -2.98 -4.20 -13.53
CA ILE A 194 -3.93 -3.09 -13.63
C ILE A 194 -4.13 -2.42 -12.26
N LEU A 195 -4.33 -3.22 -11.20
CA LEU A 195 -4.45 -2.68 -9.85
C LEU A 195 -3.18 -1.91 -9.45
N LEU A 196 -1.99 -2.51 -9.67
CA LEU A 196 -0.72 -1.88 -9.38
C LEU A 196 -0.54 -0.57 -10.16
N PHE A 197 -0.93 -0.55 -11.43
CA PHE A 197 -0.89 0.65 -12.26
C PHE A 197 -1.76 1.79 -11.69
N ILE A 198 -3.00 1.48 -11.28
CA ILE A 198 -3.92 2.44 -10.66
C ILE A 198 -3.33 2.98 -9.35
N ILE A 199 -2.82 2.08 -8.49
CA ILE A 199 -2.18 2.43 -7.22
C ILE A 199 -0.99 3.37 -7.44
N ASN A 200 -0.15 3.10 -8.44
CA ASN A 200 1.05 3.91 -8.67
C ASN A 200 0.72 5.26 -9.34
N ILE A 201 -0.18 5.33 -10.30
CA ILE A 201 -0.56 6.60 -10.92
C ILE A 201 -1.19 7.54 -9.90
N ILE A 202 -2.14 7.07 -9.12
CA ILE A 202 -2.84 7.91 -8.14
C ILE A 202 -1.98 8.07 -6.88
N GLY A 203 -1.41 6.99 -6.37
CA GLY A 203 -0.66 7.01 -5.12
C GLY A 203 0.70 7.70 -5.29
N LEU A 204 1.59 7.11 -6.07
CA LEU A 204 2.96 7.60 -6.25
C LEU A 204 3.01 8.87 -7.12
N GLY A 205 2.18 8.94 -8.16
CA GLY A 205 2.14 10.08 -9.06
C GLY A 205 1.56 11.34 -8.41
N LEU A 206 0.40 11.22 -7.74
CA LEU A 206 -0.30 12.39 -7.21
C LEU A 206 -0.01 12.66 -5.72
N GLY A 207 0.24 11.61 -4.91
CA GLY A 207 0.40 11.76 -3.45
C GLY A 207 1.46 12.78 -3.06
N PRO A 208 2.73 12.61 -3.46
CA PRO A 208 3.79 13.56 -3.15
C PRO A 208 3.55 14.94 -3.74
N GLN A 209 2.98 15.05 -4.95
CA GLN A 209 2.67 16.31 -5.60
C GLN A 209 1.67 17.14 -4.81
N VAL A 210 0.57 16.51 -4.39
CA VAL A 210 -0.49 17.19 -3.62
C VAL A 210 0.03 17.68 -2.27
N VAL A 211 0.86 16.88 -1.59
CA VAL A 211 1.51 17.34 -0.33
C VAL A 211 2.38 18.56 -0.57
N GLY A 212 3.20 18.56 -1.63
CA GLY A 212 4.06 19.70 -1.97
C GLY A 212 3.26 20.97 -2.26
N ILE A 213 2.28 20.87 -3.17
CA ILE A 213 1.41 22.00 -3.56
C ILE A 213 0.67 22.55 -2.32
N LEU A 214 0.13 21.65 -1.48
CA LEU A 214 -0.59 22.07 -0.27
C LEU A 214 0.35 22.70 0.77
N SER A 215 1.59 22.20 0.89
CA SER A 215 2.60 22.78 1.77
C SER A 215 2.98 24.19 1.32
N ASP A 216 3.16 24.40 0.01
CA ASP A 216 3.49 25.74 -0.53
C ASP A 216 2.32 26.70 -0.35
N TYR A 217 1.09 26.25 -0.55
CA TYR A 217 -0.12 27.05 -0.33
C TYR A 217 -0.29 27.46 1.15
N LEU A 218 0.04 26.58 2.08
CA LEU A 218 -0.08 26.83 3.53
C LEU A 218 1.12 27.59 4.10
N ARG A 219 2.22 27.71 3.37
CA ARG A 219 3.47 28.30 3.84
C ARG A 219 3.36 29.76 4.30
N PRO A 220 2.59 30.66 3.65
CA PRO A 220 2.43 32.04 4.12
C PRO A 220 1.81 32.13 5.53
N THR A 221 0.96 31.17 5.90
CA THR A 221 0.26 31.16 7.19
C THR A 221 1.01 30.39 8.27
N TYR A 222 1.60 29.24 7.91
CA TYR A 222 2.18 28.28 8.87
C TYR A 222 3.70 28.16 8.82
N GLY A 223 4.38 28.87 7.92
CA GLY A 223 5.83 28.84 7.79
C GLY A 223 6.40 27.43 7.63
N ASN A 224 7.35 27.05 8.49
CA ASN A 224 7.97 25.72 8.47
C ASN A 224 7.00 24.58 8.82
N GLU A 225 5.93 24.87 9.55
CA GLU A 225 4.92 23.87 9.92
C GLU A 225 3.90 23.58 8.81
N SER A 226 3.97 24.31 7.68
CA SER A 226 3.06 24.08 6.53
C SER A 226 3.03 22.63 6.06
N LEU A 227 4.18 21.96 6.10
CA LEU A 227 4.29 20.55 5.72
C LEU A 227 3.56 19.60 6.70
N ARG A 228 3.61 19.90 8.00
CA ARG A 228 2.85 19.18 9.04
C ARG A 228 1.36 19.19 8.74
N TYR A 229 0.81 20.37 8.49
CA TYR A 229 -0.61 20.52 8.20
C TYR A 229 -1.01 19.91 6.85
N SER A 230 -0.13 19.95 5.85
CA SER A 230 -0.36 19.30 4.57
C SER A 230 -0.49 17.79 4.72
N LEU A 231 0.42 17.17 5.47
CA LEU A 231 0.39 15.74 5.76
C LEU A 231 -0.84 15.35 6.63
N LEU A 232 -1.21 16.22 7.58
CA LEU A 232 -2.41 16.03 8.40
C LEU A 232 -3.67 16.03 7.53
N ILE A 233 -3.83 16.99 6.64
CA ILE A 233 -4.95 17.05 5.69
C ILE A 233 -4.96 15.79 4.80
N LEU A 234 -3.80 15.42 4.26
CA LEU A 234 -3.70 14.22 3.42
C LEU A 234 -4.16 12.97 4.16
N SER A 235 -3.88 12.85 5.46
CA SER A 235 -4.27 11.68 6.26
C SER A 235 -5.79 11.46 6.32
N THR A 236 -6.62 12.49 6.11
CA THR A 236 -8.08 12.38 6.07
C THR A 236 -8.57 11.51 4.90
N PHE A 237 -7.77 11.38 3.84
CA PHE A 237 -8.09 10.48 2.71
C PHE A 237 -8.11 9.00 3.11
N LYS A 238 -7.55 8.63 4.27
CA LYS A 238 -7.74 7.29 4.84
C LYS A 238 -9.20 6.98 5.16
N ILE A 239 -9.97 7.99 5.59
CA ILE A 239 -11.42 7.84 5.85
C ILE A 239 -12.15 7.57 4.52
N TRP A 240 -11.78 8.28 3.47
CA TRP A 240 -12.36 8.05 2.14
C TRP A 240 -11.95 6.68 1.57
N SER A 241 -10.70 6.27 1.75
CA SER A 241 -10.26 4.91 1.45
C SER A 241 -11.09 3.86 2.18
N ALA A 242 -11.33 4.04 3.50
CA ALA A 242 -12.15 3.14 4.31
C ALA A 242 -13.58 3.00 3.75
N TYR A 243 -14.20 4.10 3.34
CA TYR A 243 -15.52 4.10 2.71
C TYR A 243 -15.55 3.25 1.45
N HIS A 244 -14.54 3.39 0.57
CA HIS A 244 -14.45 2.60 -0.65
C HIS A 244 -14.22 1.12 -0.35
N TYR A 245 -13.38 0.75 0.61
CA TYR A 245 -13.20 -0.63 1.04
C TYR A 245 -14.49 -1.24 1.63
N TYR A 246 -15.26 -0.45 2.38
CA TYR A 246 -16.56 -0.89 2.87
C TYR A 246 -17.54 -1.19 1.73
N LEU A 247 -17.62 -0.31 0.73
CA LEU A 247 -18.45 -0.54 -0.47
C LEU A 247 -17.97 -1.73 -1.29
N ALA A 248 -16.65 -1.88 -1.45
CA ALA A 248 -16.07 -3.03 -2.12
C ALA A 248 -16.50 -4.35 -1.45
N GLY A 249 -16.44 -4.41 -0.12
CA GLY A 249 -16.89 -5.57 0.65
C GLY A 249 -18.36 -5.90 0.43
N LYS A 250 -19.25 -4.89 0.32
CA LYS A 250 -20.68 -5.12 0.02
C LYS A 250 -20.91 -5.84 -1.30
N HIS A 251 -20.08 -5.56 -2.30
CA HIS A 251 -20.24 -6.13 -3.64
C HIS A 251 -19.42 -7.40 -3.86
N LEU A 252 -18.45 -7.68 -2.98
CA LEU A 252 -17.46 -8.73 -3.16
C LEU A 252 -18.09 -10.11 -3.35
N LYS A 253 -19.08 -10.45 -2.52
CA LYS A 253 -19.76 -11.76 -2.58
C LYS A 253 -20.36 -12.07 -3.96
N ASN A 254 -20.87 -11.05 -4.66
CA ASN A 254 -21.49 -11.21 -5.96
C ASN A 254 -20.48 -11.23 -7.12
N ASP A 255 -19.26 -10.74 -6.86
CA ASP A 255 -18.23 -10.59 -7.88
C ASP A 255 -17.15 -11.66 -7.81
N LEU A 256 -17.00 -12.35 -6.65
CA LEU A 256 -16.07 -13.47 -6.50
C LEU A 256 -16.44 -14.60 -7.46
N ILE A 257 -15.44 -15.19 -8.08
CA ILE A 257 -15.61 -16.42 -8.85
C ILE A 257 -15.76 -17.56 -7.86
N THR A 258 -17.00 -18.02 -7.70
CA THR A 258 -17.28 -19.27 -6.96
C THR A 258 -16.87 -20.45 -7.83
N ASN A 259 -16.04 -21.30 -7.27
CA ASN A 259 -15.61 -22.58 -7.88
C ASN A 259 -16.71 -23.61 -7.89
#